data_e62f8883279dfa3e5065e5c8101f51ae
#
_entry.id   e62f8883279dfa3e5065e5c8101f51ae
#
_cell.length_a   1.000
_cell.length_b   1.000
_cell.length_c   1.000
_cell.angle_alpha   90.00
_cell.angle_beta   90.00
_cell.angle_gamma   90.00
#
_symmetry.space_group_name_H-M   'P 1'
#
loop_
_entity.id
_entity.type
_entity.pdbx_description
1 polymer ?
#
loop_
_entity_poly.entity_id
_entity_poly.type
_entity_poly.pdbx_seq_one_letter_code
_entity_poly.pdbx_strand_id
1 'polypeptide(L)'
;MSSSKSKASKKPTLKSQIESLELSVKDQKDKFLRLFAEFENYKKRTSKERLDLYKTASQELMTALLPVIDDLNRASKEFEKSKEKSLTEGMSLIKNKFSDILKSQGLILVEVNNGDDFDAEIHEAITQIPAENDKMKGKIIDIIESGYKLGEKIIRYPKVVVGN
;
A
#
# COMPACT_ATOMS: atom_id res chain seq x y z
N MET A 1 48.71 0.81 -67.98
CA MET A 1 48.71 -0.60 -67.54
C MET A 1 48.77 -0.63 -66.00
N SER A 2 47.62 -0.70 -65.37
CA SER A 2 47.55 -0.76 -63.87
C SER A 2 47.01 -2.08 -63.49
N SER A 3 47.88 -2.89 -62.85
CA SER A 3 47.58 -4.22 -62.40
C SER A 3 46.87 -4.18 -61.02
N SER A 4 45.60 -4.43 -61.05
CA SER A 4 44.80 -4.61 -59.80
C SER A 4 45.07 -5.99 -59.22
N LYS A 5 45.84 -6.02 -58.11
CA LYS A 5 46.03 -7.25 -57.30
C LYS A 5 44.76 -7.51 -56.46
N SER A 6 43.97 -8.49 -56.88
CA SER A 6 42.90 -9.06 -56.05
C SER A 6 43.48 -9.71 -54.78
N LYS A 7 43.18 -9.17 -53.62
CA LYS A 7 43.45 -9.81 -52.32
C LYS A 7 42.57 -11.06 -52.19
N ALA A 8 43.12 -12.22 -52.38
CA ALA A 8 42.47 -13.49 -52.06
C ALA A 8 42.24 -13.54 -50.55
N SER A 9 41.00 -13.58 -50.10
CA SER A 9 40.64 -13.79 -48.69
C SER A 9 41.02 -15.21 -48.30
N LYS A 10 42.02 -15.34 -47.42
CA LYS A 10 42.37 -16.63 -46.82
C LYS A 10 41.19 -17.19 -46.07
N LYS A 11 40.66 -18.35 -46.44
CA LYS A 11 39.66 -19.08 -45.70
C LYS A 11 40.15 -19.30 -44.25
N PRO A 12 39.36 -19.02 -43.24
CA PRO A 12 39.75 -19.19 -41.82
C PRO A 12 40.12 -20.64 -41.56
N THR A 13 41.19 -20.86 -40.84
CA THR A 13 41.61 -22.20 -40.46
C THR A 13 40.61 -22.85 -39.49
N LEU A 14 40.45 -24.17 -39.53
CA LEU A 14 39.55 -24.92 -38.63
C LEU A 14 39.75 -24.50 -37.16
N LYS A 15 41.00 -24.29 -36.75
CA LYS A 15 41.36 -23.87 -35.40
C LYS A 15 40.77 -22.49 -35.04
N SER A 16 40.86 -21.50 -35.95
CA SER A 16 40.27 -20.16 -35.71
C SER A 16 38.74 -20.17 -35.73
N GLN A 17 38.14 -21.11 -36.48
CA GLN A 17 36.67 -21.31 -36.44
C GLN A 17 36.21 -21.92 -35.10
N ILE A 18 36.94 -22.87 -34.56
CA ILE A 18 36.67 -23.47 -33.23
C ILE A 18 36.76 -22.39 -32.15
N GLU A 19 37.85 -21.61 -32.10
CA GLU A 19 38.04 -20.56 -31.13
C GLU A 19 36.90 -19.48 -31.20
N SER A 20 36.48 -19.10 -32.40
CA SER A 20 35.38 -18.15 -32.59
C SER A 20 34.03 -18.72 -32.12
N LEU A 21 33.78 -20.02 -32.35
CA LEU A 21 32.57 -20.71 -31.90
C LEU A 21 32.55 -20.87 -30.38
N GLU A 22 33.66 -21.20 -29.75
CA GLU A 22 33.80 -21.30 -28.30
C GLU A 22 33.51 -19.93 -27.62
N LEU A 23 34.08 -18.83 -28.16
CA LEU A 23 33.79 -17.48 -27.69
C LEU A 23 32.30 -17.12 -27.84
N SER A 24 31.72 -17.48 -28.99
CA SER A 24 30.29 -17.25 -29.23
C SER A 24 29.41 -18.04 -28.27
N VAL A 25 29.74 -19.31 -28.03
CA VAL A 25 29.02 -20.15 -27.03
C VAL A 25 29.13 -19.57 -25.63
N LYS A 26 30.31 -19.10 -25.24
CA LYS A 26 30.51 -18.45 -23.94
C LYS A 26 29.66 -17.19 -23.82
N ASP A 27 29.71 -16.29 -24.81
CA ASP A 27 28.89 -15.05 -24.85
C ASP A 27 27.37 -15.35 -24.78
N GLN A 28 26.91 -16.38 -25.51
CA GLN A 28 25.51 -16.79 -25.45
C GLN A 28 25.13 -17.38 -24.09
N LYS A 29 26.01 -18.13 -23.44
CA LYS A 29 25.78 -18.61 -22.07
C LYS A 29 25.70 -17.49 -21.08
N ASP A 30 26.60 -16.52 -21.17
CA ASP A 30 26.57 -15.33 -20.28
C ASP A 30 25.30 -14.51 -20.47
N LYS A 31 24.87 -14.27 -21.72
CA LYS A 31 23.61 -13.64 -22.04
C LYS A 31 22.40 -14.42 -21.52
N PHE A 32 22.41 -15.75 -21.66
CA PHE A 32 21.35 -16.60 -21.13
C PHE A 32 21.24 -16.52 -19.61
N LEU A 33 22.37 -16.61 -18.90
CA LEU A 33 22.38 -16.51 -17.43
C LEU A 33 21.86 -15.16 -16.95
N ARG A 34 22.26 -14.09 -17.62
CA ARG A 34 21.77 -12.75 -17.31
C ARG A 34 20.27 -12.64 -17.55
N LEU A 35 19.78 -13.08 -18.72
CA LEU A 35 18.36 -13.06 -19.06
C LEU A 35 17.54 -13.92 -18.10
N PHE A 36 18.08 -15.08 -17.71
CA PHE A 36 17.45 -15.95 -16.73
C PHE A 36 17.28 -15.25 -15.36
N ALA A 37 18.35 -14.58 -14.89
CA ALA A 37 18.28 -13.81 -13.64
C ALA A 37 17.28 -12.64 -13.72
N GLU A 38 17.26 -11.93 -14.85
CA GLU A 38 16.27 -10.86 -15.10
C GLU A 38 14.84 -11.39 -15.12
N PHE A 39 14.63 -12.57 -15.73
CA PHE A 39 13.31 -13.23 -15.76
C PHE A 39 12.83 -13.67 -14.37
N GLU A 40 13.70 -14.28 -13.56
CA GLU A 40 13.34 -14.65 -12.18
C GLU A 40 13.02 -13.42 -11.33
N ASN A 41 13.79 -12.34 -11.47
CA ASN A 41 13.49 -11.07 -10.81
C ASN A 41 12.15 -10.47 -11.27
N TYR A 42 11.88 -10.48 -12.56
CA TYR A 42 10.61 -10.05 -13.13
C TYR A 42 9.44 -10.86 -12.58
N LYS A 43 9.53 -12.17 -12.58
CA LYS A 43 8.51 -13.09 -12.06
C LYS A 43 8.20 -12.81 -10.58
N LYS A 44 9.24 -12.65 -9.76
CA LYS A 44 9.09 -12.33 -8.34
C LYS A 44 8.41 -10.98 -8.14
N ARG A 45 8.82 -9.95 -8.89
CA ARG A 45 8.22 -8.62 -8.85
C ARG A 45 6.76 -8.64 -9.26
N THR A 46 6.44 -9.23 -10.42
CA THR A 46 5.06 -9.30 -10.94
C THR A 46 4.13 -10.07 -10.00
N SER A 47 4.63 -11.14 -9.37
CA SER A 47 3.85 -11.88 -8.36
C SER A 47 3.53 -11.01 -7.15
N LYS A 48 4.50 -10.20 -6.70
CA LYS A 48 4.28 -9.26 -5.59
C LYS A 48 3.28 -8.16 -5.98
N GLU A 49 3.49 -7.53 -7.13
CA GLU A 49 2.58 -6.49 -7.66
C GLU A 49 1.14 -7.01 -7.80
N ARG A 50 0.98 -8.24 -8.27
CA ARG A 50 -0.34 -8.88 -8.38
C ARG A 50 -0.99 -9.09 -7.01
N LEU A 51 -0.24 -9.54 -6.01
CA LEU A 51 -0.75 -9.70 -4.64
C LEU A 51 -1.15 -8.35 -4.03
N ASP A 52 -0.35 -7.31 -4.25
CA ASP A 52 -0.64 -5.97 -3.76
C ASP A 52 -1.88 -5.38 -4.46
N LEU A 53 -2.03 -5.63 -5.78
CA LEU A 53 -3.23 -5.25 -6.52
C LEU A 53 -4.49 -5.93 -5.96
N TYR A 54 -4.44 -7.24 -5.67
CA TYR A 54 -5.57 -7.94 -5.05
C TYR A 54 -5.94 -7.37 -3.68
N LYS A 55 -4.94 -7.01 -2.86
CA LYS A 55 -5.17 -6.42 -1.54
C LYS A 55 -5.81 -5.03 -1.62
N THR A 56 -5.54 -4.27 -2.67
CA THR A 56 -5.99 -2.87 -2.82
C THR A 56 -7.09 -2.69 -3.87
N ALA A 57 -7.50 -3.74 -4.58
CA ALA A 57 -8.51 -3.65 -5.64
C ALA A 57 -9.84 -3.07 -5.17
N SER A 58 -10.18 -3.27 -3.89
CA SER A 58 -11.40 -2.72 -3.28
C SER A 58 -11.21 -1.36 -2.61
N GLN A 59 -10.03 -0.73 -2.73
CA GLN A 59 -9.71 0.50 -2.01
C GLN A 59 -10.73 1.62 -2.29
N GLU A 60 -11.07 1.87 -3.55
CA GLU A 60 -12.02 2.93 -3.92
C GLU A 60 -13.39 2.69 -3.30
N LEU A 61 -13.88 1.45 -3.38
CA LEU A 61 -15.15 1.06 -2.77
C LEU A 61 -15.10 1.21 -1.25
N MET A 62 -14.01 0.75 -0.61
CA MET A 62 -13.85 0.88 0.83
C MET A 62 -13.83 2.34 1.25
N THR A 63 -13.09 3.19 0.53
CA THR A 63 -13.05 4.64 0.80
C THR A 63 -14.43 5.28 0.65
N ALA A 64 -15.22 4.88 -0.37
CA ALA A 64 -16.59 5.37 -0.56
C ALA A 64 -17.56 4.92 0.55
N LEU A 65 -17.27 3.83 1.26
CA LEU A 65 -18.09 3.32 2.37
C LEU A 65 -17.72 3.95 3.73
N LEU A 66 -16.57 4.62 3.86
CA LEU A 66 -16.16 5.23 5.13
C LEU A 66 -17.16 6.26 5.68
N PRO A 67 -17.76 7.15 4.86
CA PRO A 67 -18.81 8.06 5.35
C PRO A 67 -20.01 7.33 5.98
N VAL A 68 -20.36 6.14 5.46
CA VAL A 68 -21.45 5.33 6.02
C VAL A 68 -21.08 4.81 7.42
N ILE A 69 -19.81 4.41 7.63
CA ILE A 69 -19.32 4.04 8.97
C ILE A 69 -19.42 5.24 9.92
N ASP A 70 -19.00 6.41 9.48
CA ASP A 70 -19.03 7.63 10.30
C ASP A 70 -20.44 7.99 10.69
N ASP A 71 -21.39 7.90 9.74
CA ASP A 71 -22.81 8.14 10.00
C ASP A 71 -23.41 7.10 10.97
N LEU A 72 -23.06 5.82 10.82
CA LEU A 72 -23.48 4.79 11.77
C LEU A 72 -22.90 5.03 13.17
N ASN A 73 -21.64 5.47 13.27
CA ASN A 73 -21.02 5.80 14.55
C ASN A 73 -21.72 7.00 15.20
N ARG A 74 -22.02 8.03 14.41
CA ARG A 74 -22.75 9.23 14.88
C ARG A 74 -24.15 8.88 15.33
N ALA A 75 -24.88 8.12 14.52
CA ALA A 75 -26.24 7.67 14.88
C ALA A 75 -26.22 6.82 16.16
N SER A 76 -25.27 5.88 16.31
CA SER A 76 -25.14 5.08 17.53
C SER A 76 -24.95 5.94 18.78
N LYS A 77 -24.09 6.98 18.72
CA LYS A 77 -23.88 7.92 19.84
C LYS A 77 -25.17 8.69 20.20
N GLU A 78 -25.96 9.07 19.19
CA GLU A 78 -27.24 9.76 19.46
C GLU A 78 -28.30 8.80 20.05
N PHE A 79 -28.36 7.55 19.57
CA PHE A 79 -29.27 6.55 20.12
C PHE A 79 -28.91 6.13 21.55
N GLU A 80 -27.63 6.14 21.94
CA GLU A 80 -27.20 5.89 23.33
C GLU A 80 -27.80 6.91 24.32
N LYS A 81 -28.11 8.13 23.88
CA LYS A 81 -28.79 9.17 24.66
C LYS A 81 -30.31 8.93 24.76
N SER A 82 -30.84 8.05 23.89
CA SER A 82 -32.27 7.71 23.86
C SER A 82 -32.64 6.76 25.00
N LYS A 83 -33.85 6.87 25.50
CA LYS A 83 -34.38 5.92 26.50
C LYS A 83 -34.89 4.60 25.89
N GLU A 84 -34.90 4.50 24.55
CA GLU A 84 -35.44 3.34 23.84
C GLU A 84 -34.33 2.29 23.61
N LYS A 85 -34.19 1.38 24.55
CA LYS A 85 -33.14 0.33 24.52
C LYS A 85 -33.21 -0.54 23.25
N SER A 86 -34.39 -0.88 22.76
CA SER A 86 -34.54 -1.74 21.57
C SER A 86 -33.96 -1.08 20.29
N LEU A 87 -34.13 0.23 20.14
CA LEU A 87 -33.52 0.98 19.01
C LEU A 87 -32.00 1.04 19.13
N THR A 88 -31.49 1.29 20.34
CA THR A 88 -30.04 1.32 20.60
C THR A 88 -29.40 -0.03 20.33
N GLU A 89 -30.02 -1.13 20.77
CA GLU A 89 -29.56 -2.51 20.51
C GLU A 89 -29.59 -2.83 19.00
N GLY A 90 -30.68 -2.49 18.31
CA GLY A 90 -30.82 -2.69 16.86
C GLY A 90 -29.75 -1.95 16.07
N MET A 91 -29.50 -0.68 16.38
CA MET A 91 -28.46 0.14 15.74
C MET A 91 -27.07 -0.45 16.01
N SER A 92 -26.79 -0.85 17.23
CA SER A 92 -25.52 -1.47 17.61
C SER A 92 -25.27 -2.76 16.83
N LEU A 93 -26.28 -3.62 16.66
CA LEU A 93 -26.16 -4.85 15.86
C LEU A 93 -25.84 -4.56 14.38
N ILE A 94 -26.51 -3.57 13.78
CA ILE A 94 -26.27 -3.17 12.38
C ILE A 94 -24.83 -2.65 12.23
N LYS A 95 -24.43 -1.72 13.09
CA LYS A 95 -23.09 -1.14 13.10
C LYS A 95 -22.01 -2.21 13.26
N ASN A 96 -22.15 -3.12 14.23
CA ASN A 96 -21.19 -4.16 14.48
C ASN A 96 -21.08 -5.11 13.29
N LYS A 97 -22.23 -5.57 12.75
CA LYS A 97 -22.25 -6.44 11.57
C LYS A 97 -21.59 -5.78 10.36
N PHE A 98 -21.87 -4.51 10.11
CA PHE A 98 -21.25 -3.76 9.00
C PHE A 98 -19.75 -3.65 9.18
N SER A 99 -19.28 -3.27 10.39
CA SER A 99 -17.86 -3.18 10.73
C SER A 99 -17.16 -4.54 10.59
N ASP A 100 -17.79 -5.63 11.03
CA ASP A 100 -17.22 -6.98 10.93
C ASP A 100 -17.08 -7.43 9.48
N ILE A 101 -18.06 -7.13 8.62
CA ILE A 101 -17.97 -7.41 7.19
C ILE A 101 -16.80 -6.67 6.57
N LEU A 102 -16.66 -5.37 6.81
CA LEU A 102 -15.56 -4.57 6.25
C LEU A 102 -14.20 -5.01 6.80
N LYS A 103 -14.14 -5.38 8.08
CA LYS A 103 -12.94 -5.95 8.69
C LYS A 103 -12.55 -7.28 8.03
N SER A 104 -13.51 -8.14 7.71
CA SER A 104 -13.25 -9.39 6.98
C SER A 104 -12.71 -9.16 5.56
N GLN A 105 -13.00 -8.00 4.97
CA GLN A 105 -12.46 -7.57 3.68
C GLN A 105 -11.12 -6.82 3.80
N GLY A 106 -10.54 -6.80 5.01
CA GLY A 106 -9.21 -6.22 5.25
C GLY A 106 -9.19 -4.76 5.68
N LEU A 107 -10.36 -4.14 5.94
CA LEU A 107 -10.41 -2.79 6.51
C LEU A 107 -10.02 -2.85 7.99
N ILE A 108 -9.03 -2.07 8.38
CA ILE A 108 -8.50 -2.03 9.74
C ILE A 108 -8.57 -0.59 10.25
N LEU A 109 -9.13 -0.41 11.45
CA LEU A 109 -9.14 0.88 12.14
C LEU A 109 -7.69 1.25 12.52
N VAL A 110 -7.30 2.49 12.28
CA VAL A 110 -6.07 3.06 12.82
C VAL A 110 -6.36 3.44 14.28
N GLU A 111 -5.72 2.75 15.21
CA GLU A 111 -5.91 2.99 16.63
C GLU A 111 -5.26 4.32 17.01
N VAL A 112 -6.05 5.22 17.55
CA VAL A 112 -5.64 6.53 18.05
C VAL A 112 -6.46 6.83 19.30
N ASN A 113 -5.82 7.34 20.33
CA ASN A 113 -6.47 7.68 21.59
C ASN A 113 -6.16 9.13 21.98
N ASN A 114 -7.05 9.72 22.76
CA ASN A 114 -6.79 11.01 23.38
C ASN A 114 -5.59 10.90 24.31
N GLY A 115 -4.62 11.80 24.16
CA GLY A 115 -3.36 11.81 24.90
C GLY A 115 -2.19 11.13 24.19
N ASP A 116 -2.41 10.46 23.05
CA ASP A 116 -1.35 9.95 22.20
C ASP A 116 -0.54 11.11 21.58
N ASP A 117 0.72 10.87 21.27
CA ASP A 117 1.56 11.85 20.59
C ASP A 117 1.10 12.02 19.13
N PHE A 118 1.04 13.26 18.66
CA PHE A 118 0.74 13.53 17.26
C PHE A 118 1.90 13.12 16.37
N ASP A 119 1.60 12.33 15.34
CA ASP A 119 2.55 11.93 14.30
C ASP A 119 1.99 12.28 12.93
N ALA A 120 2.65 13.18 12.21
CA ALA A 120 2.24 13.65 10.90
C ALA A 120 2.30 12.57 9.79
N GLU A 121 3.00 11.45 10.03
CA GLU A 121 3.05 10.35 9.06
C GLU A 121 1.78 9.47 9.08
N ILE A 122 1.06 9.46 10.21
CA ILE A 122 -0.12 8.61 10.41
C ILE A 122 -1.37 9.35 10.85
N HIS A 123 -1.29 10.66 11.18
CA HIS A 123 -2.40 11.49 11.62
C HIS A 123 -2.54 12.75 10.76
N GLU A 124 -3.76 13.23 10.59
CA GLU A 124 -4.10 14.51 9.97
C GLU A 124 -4.61 15.49 11.03
N ALA A 125 -3.81 16.52 11.37
CA ALA A 125 -4.23 17.57 12.28
C ALA A 125 -5.14 18.58 11.55
N ILE A 126 -6.41 18.65 11.93
CA ILE A 126 -7.36 19.62 11.35
C ILE A 126 -7.23 20.98 12.01
N THR A 127 -7.04 21.00 13.33
CA THR A 127 -6.93 22.21 14.12
C THR A 127 -6.06 22.00 15.34
N GLN A 128 -5.58 23.12 15.87
CA GLN A 128 -4.87 23.16 17.14
C GLN A 128 -5.66 24.00 18.12
N ILE A 129 -5.74 23.55 19.36
CA ILE A 129 -6.37 24.28 20.45
C ILE A 129 -5.37 24.43 21.61
N PRO A 130 -5.51 25.47 22.45
CA PRO A 130 -4.69 25.61 23.62
C PRO A 130 -4.77 24.36 24.49
N ALA A 131 -3.61 23.78 24.85
CA ALA A 131 -3.57 22.63 25.72
C ALA A 131 -3.97 23.03 27.14
N GLU A 132 -4.79 22.21 27.82
CA GLU A 132 -5.20 22.45 29.21
C GLU A 132 -4.01 22.47 30.20
N ASN A 133 -2.94 21.77 29.83
CA ASN A 133 -1.70 21.72 30.60
C ASN A 133 -0.51 21.41 29.67
N ASP A 134 0.71 21.70 30.15
CA ASP A 134 1.93 21.52 29.35
C ASP A 134 2.18 20.06 28.92
N LYS A 135 1.57 19.08 29.60
CA LYS A 135 1.70 17.66 29.23
C LYS A 135 0.88 17.30 28.01
N MET A 136 -0.13 18.10 27.65
CA MET A 136 -0.99 17.90 26.49
C MET A 136 -0.50 18.63 25.22
N LYS A 137 0.60 19.39 25.33
CA LYS A 137 1.22 20.02 24.17
C LYS A 137 1.79 18.98 23.20
N GLY A 138 1.45 19.11 21.91
CA GLY A 138 1.84 18.15 20.87
C GLY A 138 1.07 16.84 20.91
N LYS A 139 0.06 16.71 21.80
CA LYS A 139 -0.77 15.50 21.93
C LYS A 139 -2.12 15.65 21.29
N ILE A 140 -2.72 14.52 20.96
CA ILE A 140 -4.08 14.44 20.42
C ILE A 140 -5.05 14.70 21.56
N ILE A 141 -5.86 15.76 21.41
CA ILE A 141 -6.88 16.15 22.37
C ILE A 141 -8.23 15.52 22.03
N ASP A 142 -8.56 15.47 20.73
CA ASP A 142 -9.82 14.88 20.27
C ASP A 142 -9.66 14.25 18.89
N ILE A 143 -10.55 13.31 18.58
CA ILE A 143 -10.59 12.56 17.32
C ILE A 143 -11.90 12.88 16.62
N ILE A 144 -11.83 13.64 15.53
CA ILE A 144 -13.00 14.08 14.76
C ILE A 144 -13.47 12.97 13.81
N GLU A 145 -12.54 12.35 13.09
CA GLU A 145 -12.82 11.23 12.19
C GLU A 145 -11.81 10.09 12.41
N SER A 146 -12.29 8.87 12.43
CA SER A 146 -11.45 7.70 12.56
C SER A 146 -10.63 7.44 11.28
N GLY A 147 -9.37 7.05 11.42
CA GLY A 147 -8.53 6.61 10.33
C GLY A 147 -8.73 5.14 9.99
N TYR A 148 -8.48 4.78 8.74
CA TYR A 148 -8.58 3.40 8.27
C TYR A 148 -7.45 3.04 7.32
N LYS A 149 -7.01 1.78 7.39
CA LYS A 149 -6.06 1.16 6.45
C LYS A 149 -6.68 -0.08 5.82
N LEU A 150 -6.26 -0.36 4.58
CA LEU A 150 -6.59 -1.57 3.86
C LEU A 150 -5.31 -2.37 3.66
N GLY A 151 -5.17 -3.49 4.36
CA GLY A 151 -3.89 -4.15 4.52
C GLY A 151 -2.85 -3.23 5.17
N GLU A 152 -1.74 -2.98 4.50
CA GLU A 152 -0.67 -2.09 4.99
C GLU A 152 -0.85 -0.61 4.57
N LYS A 153 -1.79 -0.34 3.64
CA LYS A 153 -1.96 1.00 3.07
C LYS A 153 -3.01 1.79 3.84
N ILE A 154 -2.65 2.98 4.34
CA ILE A 154 -3.62 3.94 4.88
C ILE A 154 -4.47 4.47 3.72
N ILE A 155 -5.79 4.31 3.82
CA ILE A 155 -6.78 4.80 2.86
C ILE A 155 -7.51 6.06 3.36
N ARG A 156 -7.50 6.30 4.67
CA ARG A 156 -7.91 7.53 5.32
C ARG A 156 -7.13 7.74 6.61
N TYR A 157 -6.51 8.89 6.75
CA TYR A 157 -5.85 9.30 7.98
C TYR A 157 -6.90 9.67 9.05
N PRO A 158 -6.67 9.35 10.33
CA PRO A 158 -7.50 9.87 11.42
C PRO A 158 -7.34 11.38 11.51
N LYS A 159 -8.46 12.08 11.54
CA LYS A 159 -8.49 13.54 11.70
C LYS A 159 -8.58 13.89 13.17
N VAL A 160 -7.58 14.62 13.64
CA VAL A 160 -7.39 14.89 15.07
C VAL A 160 -7.26 16.38 15.38
N VAL A 161 -7.54 16.70 16.62
CA VAL A 161 -7.28 18.01 17.23
C VAL A 161 -6.06 17.87 18.12
N VAL A 162 -5.09 18.78 17.96
CA VAL A 162 -3.80 18.71 18.66
C VAL A 162 -3.70 19.86 19.65
N GLY A 163 -3.11 19.62 20.82
CA GLY A 163 -2.79 20.62 21.82
C GLY A 163 -1.55 21.46 21.45
N ASN A 164 -1.65 22.74 21.54
CA ASN A 164 -0.53 23.64 21.25
C ASN A 164 -0.07 24.38 22.53
#